data_a66992a2ea807596082fd73e834c5700
#
_entry.id   a66992a2ea807596082fd73e834c5700
#
_cell.length_a   1.000
_cell.length_b   1.000
_cell.length_c   1.000
_cell.angle_alpha   90.00
_cell.angle_beta   90.00
_cell.angle_gamma   90.00
#
_symmetry.space_group_name_H-M   'P 1'
#
loop_
_entity.id
_entity.type
_entity.pdbx_description
1 polymer ?
#
loop_
_entity_poly.entity_id
_entity_poly.type
_entity_poly.pdbx_seq_one_letter_code
_entity_poly.pdbx_strand_id
1 'polypeptide(L)'
;MKKYLKDVRKSLPENCLFDKGKIGCGGTSLAIECEDPFVIAVPFISLVENKVSQYPNKRREEPILGVTGDTKVSAIKAYLNAVKSPKFIVTYDSLGKLTKCLNSASFRLLVDEYHLLFGQYSFRSDAVNTVFENYKKYKSFCFMTATPLDDEFVLEELKGIPIVRQEWPDVINTKVQTVKCLNIKATTVRLVKAFLNGELEGNAYLFVNSVDFIKQIISAAGLTSKNTREKYTKNNKKQLSIENSSVDTKPKKINFLTSTVFEGTDIYDPDGRIIIISDPSKCQTLLDISTSIQQIAGRIRNSKYIGNITHLYSTTRYTELTYEEFLEESRKTEEESKRLIQKINDSDKEVRDLIAEKADMSDKYIKKNKENSTFSFDSNLVKVDLYNYKVVSKTYSVRVELSDTYKENGFDVNSLEDGEIKFDFNKTKELTFRETIKQVRKELETTPREGQPIYDAAIIKYPFLKEAIEKLGFERMATLEYSKKRIQDELLVKSDKTLGNKIAFKLKKFVSIGQFYTKPQLKEAIQKIYNDLDLNQTAKAKDIEKYYKVRECERNGIKGLLIINCLFIFK
;
A
#
# COMPACT_ATOMS: atom_id res chain seq x y z
N MET A 1 -20.22 31.93 -1.73
CA MET A 1 -19.37 30.76 -2.05
C MET A 1 -20.18 29.48 -1.95
N LYS A 2 -20.39 28.75 -3.05
CA LYS A 2 -21.09 27.46 -3.04
C LYS A 2 -20.13 26.40 -2.47
N LYS A 3 -20.38 25.99 -1.22
CA LYS A 3 -19.43 25.20 -0.42
C LYS A 3 -19.75 23.70 -0.44
N TYR A 4 -21.04 23.38 -0.54
CA TYR A 4 -21.56 22.01 -0.43
C TYR A 4 -22.36 21.61 -1.67
N LEU A 5 -22.45 20.33 -1.93
CA LEU A 5 -23.17 19.77 -3.06
C LEU A 5 -24.65 20.18 -3.08
N LYS A 6 -25.27 20.28 -1.89
CA LYS A 6 -26.65 20.78 -1.74
C LYS A 6 -26.86 22.24 -2.18
N ASP A 7 -25.78 23.04 -2.26
CA ASP A 7 -25.87 24.44 -2.73
C ASP A 7 -26.00 24.52 -4.27
N VAL A 8 -25.67 23.40 -4.95
CA VAL A 8 -25.65 23.31 -6.42
C VAL A 8 -26.57 22.22 -6.98
N ARG A 9 -26.97 21.24 -6.15
CA ARG A 9 -27.88 20.16 -6.56
C ARG A 9 -28.93 19.85 -5.50
N LYS A 10 -30.13 19.52 -5.94
CA LYS A 10 -31.25 19.11 -5.06
C LYS A 10 -31.17 17.60 -4.73
N SER A 11 -30.64 16.78 -5.62
CA SER A 11 -30.52 15.32 -5.46
C SER A 11 -29.26 14.81 -6.14
N LEU A 12 -28.84 13.60 -5.77
CA LEU A 12 -27.79 12.87 -6.50
C LEU A 12 -28.29 12.48 -7.89
N PRO A 13 -27.42 12.45 -8.91
CA PRO A 13 -27.76 11.93 -10.21
C PRO A 13 -28.05 10.42 -10.13
N GLU A 14 -28.71 9.90 -11.17
CA GLU A 14 -29.15 8.51 -11.22
C GLU A 14 -28.47 7.74 -12.35
N ASN A 15 -28.25 6.45 -12.11
CA ASN A 15 -27.72 5.48 -13.06
C ASN A 15 -26.41 5.94 -13.72
N CYS A 16 -25.47 6.43 -12.89
CA CYS A 16 -24.24 7.03 -13.38
C CYS A 16 -23.03 6.78 -12.45
N LEU A 17 -21.85 7.01 -13.02
CA LEU A 17 -20.62 7.30 -12.26
C LEU A 17 -20.62 8.81 -12.01
N PHE A 18 -20.60 9.21 -10.76
CA PHE A 18 -20.66 10.61 -10.37
C PHE A 18 -19.33 11.09 -9.80
N ASP A 19 -18.62 11.87 -10.60
CA ASP A 19 -17.50 12.65 -10.14
C ASP A 19 -18.01 13.92 -9.45
N LYS A 20 -17.98 13.91 -8.11
CA LYS A 20 -18.41 15.07 -7.31
C LYS A 20 -17.40 16.22 -7.31
N GLY A 21 -16.20 16.06 -7.90
CA GLY A 21 -15.17 17.06 -8.16
C GLY A 21 -14.54 17.71 -6.91
N LYS A 22 -15.08 17.47 -5.72
CA LYS A 22 -14.59 18.07 -4.47
C LYS A 22 -14.76 17.14 -3.29
N ILE A 23 -13.68 16.96 -2.54
CA ILE A 23 -13.68 16.15 -1.32
C ILE A 23 -14.44 16.88 -0.21
N GLY A 24 -15.27 16.13 0.54
CA GLY A 24 -16.02 16.70 1.67
C GLY A 24 -17.11 17.67 1.29
N CYS A 25 -17.57 17.66 0.06
CA CYS A 25 -18.67 18.53 -0.40
C CYS A 25 -20.07 18.08 0.07
N GLY A 26 -20.18 16.98 0.86
CA GLY A 26 -21.45 16.56 1.44
C GLY A 26 -22.32 15.68 0.54
N GLY A 27 -21.71 14.88 -0.37
CA GLY A 27 -22.45 13.98 -1.25
C GLY A 27 -23.26 12.92 -0.49
N THR A 28 -22.65 12.25 0.49
CA THR A 28 -23.34 11.29 1.38
C THR A 28 -24.45 11.96 2.19
N SER A 29 -24.22 13.20 2.65
CA SER A 29 -25.23 14.00 3.36
C SER A 29 -26.46 14.29 2.49
N LEU A 30 -26.25 14.56 1.21
CA LEU A 30 -27.35 14.80 0.28
C LEU A 30 -28.25 13.55 0.12
N ALA A 31 -27.69 12.35 0.10
CA ALA A 31 -28.44 11.09 0.09
C ALA A 31 -29.19 10.84 1.40
N ILE A 32 -28.61 11.24 2.55
CA ILE A 32 -29.21 11.07 3.86
C ILE A 32 -30.35 12.06 4.09
N GLU A 33 -30.15 13.33 3.70
CA GLU A 33 -31.08 14.43 3.97
C GLU A 33 -32.29 14.49 2.99
N CYS A 34 -32.24 13.76 1.84
CA CYS A 34 -33.36 13.71 0.91
C CYS A 34 -34.55 12.88 1.45
N GLU A 35 -35.73 13.02 0.83
CA GLU A 35 -36.94 12.27 1.23
C GLU A 35 -36.96 10.83 0.72
N ASP A 36 -36.27 10.50 -0.37
CA ASP A 36 -36.26 9.16 -0.95
C ASP A 36 -35.63 8.13 0.01
N PRO A 37 -36.15 6.90 0.08
CA PRO A 37 -35.44 5.80 0.73
C PRO A 37 -34.09 5.54 0.06
N PHE A 38 -33.01 5.44 0.86
CA PHE A 38 -31.66 5.25 0.36
C PHE A 38 -30.92 4.11 1.05
N VAL A 39 -30.15 3.37 0.26
CA VAL A 39 -29.06 2.51 0.73
C VAL A 39 -27.75 3.14 0.32
N ILE A 40 -26.86 3.36 1.28
CA ILE A 40 -25.54 3.98 1.08
C ILE A 40 -24.48 2.92 1.39
N ALA A 41 -23.88 2.38 0.34
CA ALA A 41 -22.81 1.39 0.45
C ALA A 41 -21.47 2.11 0.63
N VAL A 42 -20.72 1.72 1.66
CA VAL A 42 -19.42 2.31 2.04
C VAL A 42 -18.36 1.22 2.21
N PRO A 43 -17.06 1.53 2.01
CA PRO A 43 -16.00 0.52 2.04
C PRO A 43 -15.66 -0.03 3.43
N PHE A 44 -15.88 0.74 4.52
CA PHE A 44 -15.37 0.43 5.86
C PHE A 44 -16.42 0.55 6.96
N ILE A 45 -16.32 -0.32 7.98
CA ILE A 45 -17.19 -0.28 9.19
C ILE A 45 -17.06 1.07 9.91
N SER A 46 -15.86 1.64 9.97
CA SER A 46 -15.63 2.94 10.60
C SER A 46 -16.44 4.08 9.96
N LEU A 47 -16.72 3.99 8.65
CA LEU A 47 -17.59 4.95 7.96
C LEU A 47 -19.05 4.76 8.32
N VAL A 48 -19.50 3.51 8.47
CA VAL A 48 -20.86 3.21 8.97
C VAL A 48 -21.04 3.83 10.34
N GLU A 49 -20.14 3.52 11.28
CA GLU A 49 -20.19 4.01 12.66
C GLU A 49 -20.14 5.55 12.72
N ASN A 50 -19.22 6.16 11.98
CA ASN A 50 -19.06 7.62 11.94
C ASN A 50 -20.33 8.32 11.43
N LYS A 51 -20.91 7.85 10.32
CA LYS A 51 -22.11 8.46 9.77
C LYS A 51 -23.34 8.26 10.63
N VAL A 52 -23.53 7.07 11.20
CA VAL A 52 -24.62 6.79 12.12
C VAL A 52 -24.53 7.68 13.37
N SER A 53 -23.32 7.87 13.93
CA SER A 53 -23.12 8.73 15.10
C SER A 53 -23.30 10.22 14.83
N GLN A 54 -23.01 10.69 13.63
CA GLN A 54 -23.13 12.11 13.25
C GLN A 54 -24.60 12.58 13.08
N TYR A 55 -25.53 11.68 12.78
CA TYR A 55 -26.88 12.04 12.37
C TYR A 55 -28.00 12.04 13.42
N PRO A 56 -27.87 11.49 14.65
CA PRO A 56 -28.93 11.68 15.64
C PRO A 56 -29.21 13.13 16.01
N ASN A 57 -28.26 14.04 15.75
CA ASN A 57 -28.28 15.43 16.23
C ASN A 57 -28.35 16.49 15.15
N LYS A 58 -28.45 16.14 13.85
CA LYS A 58 -28.25 17.11 12.77
C LYS A 58 -29.26 17.02 11.62
N ARG A 59 -30.49 17.42 11.75
CA ARG A 59 -31.39 17.67 10.61
C ARG A 59 -32.31 16.53 10.17
N ARG A 60 -32.37 15.43 10.89
CA ARG A 60 -33.31 14.37 10.61
C ARG A 60 -33.92 13.85 11.91
N GLU A 61 -35.26 13.76 11.98
CA GLU A 61 -35.98 13.22 13.13
C GLU A 61 -35.90 11.69 13.20
N GLU A 62 -35.84 11.02 12.03
CA GLU A 62 -35.78 9.56 11.95
C GLU A 62 -34.33 9.03 12.00
N PRO A 63 -34.08 7.93 12.74
CA PRO A 63 -32.74 7.34 12.84
C PRO A 63 -32.26 6.75 11.53
N ILE A 64 -30.95 6.54 11.40
CA ILE A 64 -30.29 5.81 10.31
C ILE A 64 -29.86 4.46 10.84
N LEU A 65 -30.04 3.38 10.06
CA LEU A 65 -29.54 2.06 10.46
C LEU A 65 -28.20 1.76 9.77
N GLY A 66 -27.17 1.53 10.60
CA GLY A 66 -25.90 0.96 10.16
C GLY A 66 -25.99 -0.55 10.00
N VAL A 67 -25.53 -1.07 8.84
CA VAL A 67 -25.56 -2.51 8.55
C VAL A 67 -24.15 -3.03 8.28
N THR A 68 -23.72 -3.94 9.13
CA THR A 68 -22.41 -4.63 9.02
C THR A 68 -22.62 -6.14 9.06
N GLY A 69 -21.54 -6.93 9.03
CA GLY A 69 -21.59 -8.38 9.16
C GLY A 69 -22.43 -8.84 10.37
N ASP A 70 -22.28 -8.17 11.51
CA ASP A 70 -22.90 -8.53 12.79
C ASP A 70 -24.37 -8.09 12.91
N THR A 71 -24.88 -7.25 12.01
CA THR A 71 -26.26 -6.73 12.07
C THR A 71 -27.27 -7.87 11.82
N LYS A 72 -28.18 -8.11 12.75
CA LYS A 72 -29.21 -9.17 12.64
C LYS A 72 -30.30 -8.77 11.64
N VAL A 73 -30.81 -9.74 10.88
CA VAL A 73 -31.94 -9.56 9.95
C VAL A 73 -33.20 -9.03 10.67
N SER A 74 -33.45 -9.48 11.91
CA SER A 74 -34.56 -8.98 12.74
C SER A 74 -34.47 -7.48 13.00
N ALA A 75 -33.28 -6.94 13.21
CA ALA A 75 -33.07 -5.50 13.39
C ALA A 75 -33.37 -4.70 12.11
N ILE A 76 -32.98 -5.23 10.94
CA ILE A 76 -33.31 -4.61 9.64
C ILE A 76 -34.84 -4.56 9.44
N LYS A 77 -35.55 -5.67 9.71
CA LYS A 77 -37.02 -5.74 9.58
C LYS A 77 -37.72 -4.82 10.57
N ALA A 78 -37.28 -4.79 11.82
CA ALA A 78 -37.84 -3.90 12.85
C ALA A 78 -37.70 -2.42 12.45
N TYR A 79 -36.53 -2.05 11.92
CA TYR A 79 -36.26 -0.69 11.44
C TYR A 79 -37.16 -0.30 10.27
N LEU A 80 -37.33 -1.19 9.28
CA LEU A 80 -38.21 -0.97 8.12
C LEU A 80 -39.68 -0.71 8.53
N ASN A 81 -40.15 -1.40 9.59
CA ASN A 81 -41.53 -1.21 10.08
C ASN A 81 -41.70 0.08 10.89
N ALA A 82 -40.62 0.63 11.46
CA ALA A 82 -40.66 1.77 12.35
C ALA A 82 -40.40 3.12 11.66
N VAL A 83 -39.81 3.11 10.44
CA VAL A 83 -39.31 4.33 9.78
C VAL A 83 -40.01 4.56 8.44
N LYS A 84 -40.54 5.75 8.24
CA LYS A 84 -41.28 6.10 7.00
C LYS A 84 -40.39 6.26 5.79
N SER A 85 -39.21 6.89 5.96
CA SER A 85 -38.22 7.07 4.89
C SER A 85 -36.89 6.45 5.30
N PRO A 86 -36.73 5.12 5.17
CA PRO A 86 -35.58 4.41 5.73
C PRO A 86 -34.29 4.76 5.01
N LYS A 87 -33.22 4.93 5.81
CA LYS A 87 -31.85 5.17 5.33
C LYS A 87 -30.93 4.13 5.95
N PHE A 88 -30.23 3.42 5.07
CA PHE A 88 -29.24 2.44 5.48
C PHE A 88 -27.85 2.90 5.10
N ILE A 89 -26.89 2.72 6.01
CA ILE A 89 -25.48 2.80 5.68
C ILE A 89 -24.89 1.40 5.87
N VAL A 90 -24.37 0.82 4.80
CA VAL A 90 -24.00 -0.59 4.76
C VAL A 90 -22.58 -0.75 4.22
N THR A 91 -21.81 -1.70 4.78
CA THR A 91 -20.51 -2.05 4.18
C THR A 91 -20.71 -2.79 2.86
N TYR A 92 -19.76 -2.66 1.93
CA TYR A 92 -19.81 -3.40 0.64
C TYR A 92 -20.09 -4.89 0.84
N ASP A 93 -19.40 -5.54 1.80
CA ASP A 93 -19.60 -6.96 2.12
C ASP A 93 -21.04 -7.30 2.55
N SER A 94 -21.71 -6.37 3.23
CA SER A 94 -23.04 -6.60 3.80
C SER A 94 -24.18 -6.18 2.87
N LEU A 95 -23.87 -5.57 1.71
CA LEU A 95 -24.88 -5.08 0.77
C LEU A 95 -25.80 -6.21 0.30
N GLY A 96 -25.24 -7.36 -0.05
CA GLY A 96 -26.03 -8.52 -0.50
C GLY A 96 -27.02 -9.04 0.56
N LYS A 97 -26.58 -9.04 1.85
CA LYS A 97 -27.46 -9.37 2.99
C LYS A 97 -28.62 -8.39 3.11
N LEU A 98 -28.31 -7.09 3.03
CA LEU A 98 -29.32 -6.04 3.12
C LEU A 98 -30.31 -6.13 1.94
N THR A 99 -29.82 -6.25 0.71
CA THR A 99 -30.63 -6.35 -0.51
C THR A 99 -31.67 -7.48 -0.42
N LYS A 100 -31.31 -8.63 0.16
CA LYS A 100 -32.24 -9.76 0.40
C LYS A 100 -33.34 -9.46 1.42
N CYS A 101 -33.15 -8.46 2.26
CA CYS A 101 -34.11 -8.04 3.29
C CYS A 101 -35.07 -6.94 2.83
N LEU A 102 -34.79 -6.31 1.68
CA LEU A 102 -35.51 -5.14 1.18
C LEU A 102 -36.34 -5.46 -0.07
N ASN A 103 -37.41 -4.67 -0.29
CA ASN A 103 -37.87 -4.43 -1.64
C ASN A 103 -36.94 -3.41 -2.31
N SER A 104 -35.79 -3.89 -2.83
CA SER A 104 -34.71 -3.03 -3.33
C SER A 104 -35.16 -2.08 -4.45
N ALA A 105 -36.16 -2.47 -5.26
CA ALA A 105 -36.74 -1.63 -6.31
C ALA A 105 -37.41 -0.34 -5.77
N SER A 106 -37.64 -0.22 -4.46
CA SER A 106 -38.17 0.98 -3.81
C SER A 106 -37.07 1.90 -3.28
N PHE A 107 -35.81 1.48 -3.32
CA PHE A 107 -34.67 2.21 -2.77
C PHE A 107 -33.73 2.72 -3.85
N ARG A 108 -33.15 3.88 -3.63
CA ARG A 108 -32.00 4.34 -4.40
C ARG A 108 -30.72 3.82 -3.75
N LEU A 109 -29.72 3.48 -4.55
CA LEU A 109 -28.41 3.05 -4.08
C LEU A 109 -27.37 4.13 -4.33
N LEU A 110 -26.62 4.51 -3.30
CA LEU A 110 -25.37 5.25 -3.42
C LEU A 110 -24.21 4.29 -3.09
N VAL A 111 -23.28 4.10 -4.01
CA VAL A 111 -21.99 3.49 -3.76
C VAL A 111 -20.97 4.60 -3.56
N ASP A 112 -20.65 4.90 -2.31
CA ASP A 112 -19.76 6.01 -1.94
C ASP A 112 -18.29 5.59 -2.04
N GLU A 113 -17.45 6.48 -2.52
CA GLU A 113 -16.02 6.28 -2.79
C GLU A 113 -15.75 5.06 -3.69
N TYR A 114 -16.46 4.97 -4.84
CA TYR A 114 -16.41 3.80 -5.73
C TYR A 114 -15.01 3.50 -6.30
N HIS A 115 -14.09 4.46 -6.33
CA HIS A 115 -12.70 4.23 -6.71
C HIS A 115 -12.03 3.17 -5.82
N LEU A 116 -12.53 2.97 -4.58
CA LEU A 116 -12.06 1.91 -3.69
C LEU A 116 -12.54 0.51 -4.07
N LEU A 117 -13.55 0.37 -4.91
CA LEU A 117 -13.87 -0.94 -5.50
C LEU A 117 -12.66 -1.46 -6.28
N PHE A 118 -11.97 -0.57 -7.02
CA PHE A 118 -10.73 -0.89 -7.69
C PHE A 118 -9.58 -1.13 -6.70
N GLY A 119 -9.32 -0.19 -5.79
CA GLY A 119 -8.23 -0.29 -4.82
C GLY A 119 -8.31 -1.49 -3.87
N GLN A 120 -9.50 -2.06 -3.68
CA GLN A 120 -9.74 -3.25 -2.83
C GLN A 120 -9.90 -4.54 -3.62
N TYR A 121 -9.92 -4.49 -4.94
CA TYR A 121 -10.26 -5.63 -5.79
C TYR A 121 -9.35 -6.84 -5.55
N SER A 122 -8.03 -6.63 -5.44
CA SER A 122 -7.05 -7.71 -5.28
C SER A 122 -7.17 -8.50 -3.97
N PHE A 123 -7.68 -7.89 -2.89
CA PHE A 123 -7.72 -8.53 -1.56
C PHE A 123 -9.13 -8.61 -0.94
N ARG A 124 -10.14 -7.99 -1.56
CA ARG A 124 -11.55 -8.02 -1.14
C ARG A 124 -12.50 -8.17 -2.33
N SER A 125 -12.13 -8.97 -3.32
CA SER A 125 -12.93 -9.19 -4.53
C SER A 125 -14.36 -9.63 -4.22
N ASP A 126 -14.58 -10.45 -3.19
CA ASP A 126 -15.94 -10.88 -2.78
C ASP A 126 -16.82 -9.69 -2.36
N ALA A 127 -16.27 -8.72 -1.64
CA ALA A 127 -17.00 -7.50 -1.27
C ALA A 127 -17.33 -6.64 -2.50
N VAL A 128 -16.38 -6.48 -3.40
CA VAL A 128 -16.55 -5.73 -4.65
C VAL A 128 -17.59 -6.41 -5.54
N ASN A 129 -17.50 -7.71 -5.73
CA ASN A 129 -18.48 -8.51 -6.50
C ASN A 129 -19.88 -8.41 -5.90
N THR A 130 -20.00 -8.40 -4.56
CA THR A 130 -21.29 -8.19 -3.89
C THR A 130 -21.95 -6.87 -4.33
N VAL A 131 -21.19 -5.81 -4.52
CA VAL A 131 -21.73 -4.53 -5.04
C VAL A 131 -22.22 -4.71 -6.47
N PHE A 132 -21.41 -5.32 -7.35
CA PHE A 132 -21.75 -5.52 -8.76
C PHE A 132 -22.93 -6.47 -8.98
N GLU A 133 -23.11 -7.50 -8.18
CA GLU A 133 -24.24 -8.43 -8.24
C GLU A 133 -25.57 -7.79 -7.79
N ASN A 134 -25.52 -6.69 -7.04
CA ASN A 134 -26.70 -6.14 -6.39
C ASN A 134 -27.12 -4.75 -6.90
N TYR A 135 -26.22 -3.90 -7.43
CA TYR A 135 -26.56 -2.50 -7.71
C TYR A 135 -27.72 -2.30 -8.69
N LYS A 136 -27.85 -3.17 -9.70
CA LYS A 136 -28.95 -3.13 -10.70
C LYS A 136 -30.33 -3.52 -10.14
N LYS A 137 -30.40 -4.07 -8.92
CA LYS A 137 -31.65 -4.47 -8.26
C LYS A 137 -32.37 -3.29 -7.59
N TYR A 138 -31.71 -2.15 -7.52
CA TYR A 138 -32.24 -0.94 -6.91
C TYR A 138 -33.02 -0.08 -7.92
N LYS A 139 -33.92 0.79 -7.42
CA LYS A 139 -34.70 1.74 -8.24
C LYS A 139 -33.81 2.56 -9.17
N SER A 140 -32.71 3.06 -8.61
CA SER A 140 -31.63 3.74 -9.33
C SER A 140 -30.34 3.64 -8.52
N PHE A 141 -29.21 3.88 -9.17
CA PHE A 141 -27.91 3.82 -8.52
C PHE A 141 -27.06 5.05 -8.85
N CYS A 142 -26.10 5.34 -7.98
CA CYS A 142 -25.07 6.35 -8.18
C CYS A 142 -23.76 5.83 -7.58
N PHE A 143 -22.74 5.66 -8.42
CA PHE A 143 -21.38 5.41 -7.98
C PHE A 143 -20.68 6.76 -7.83
N MET A 144 -20.35 7.17 -6.62
CA MET A 144 -19.86 8.52 -6.35
C MET A 144 -18.42 8.51 -5.82
N THR A 145 -17.60 9.41 -6.34
CA THR A 145 -16.28 9.74 -5.79
C THR A 145 -15.89 11.18 -6.08
N ALA A 146 -14.89 11.71 -5.41
CA ALA A 146 -14.23 12.97 -5.75
C ALA A 146 -12.90 12.76 -6.48
N THR A 147 -12.46 11.52 -6.59
CA THR A 147 -11.17 11.12 -7.14
C THR A 147 -11.39 9.92 -8.07
N PRO A 148 -11.99 10.16 -9.26
CA PRO A 148 -12.18 9.10 -10.24
C PRO A 148 -10.83 8.54 -10.71
N LEU A 149 -10.82 7.28 -11.11
CA LEU A 149 -9.66 6.66 -11.75
C LEU A 149 -9.59 7.07 -13.23
N ASP A 150 -8.40 7.02 -13.80
CA ASP A 150 -8.20 7.14 -15.24
C ASP A 150 -9.02 6.05 -15.98
N ASP A 151 -9.50 6.34 -17.17
CA ASP A 151 -10.38 5.45 -17.94
C ASP A 151 -9.77 4.06 -18.17
N GLU A 152 -8.44 3.97 -18.29
CA GLU A 152 -7.71 2.69 -18.46
C GLU A 152 -7.86 1.74 -17.25
N PHE A 153 -8.10 2.29 -16.05
CA PHE A 153 -8.21 1.53 -14.79
C PHE A 153 -9.66 1.34 -14.31
N VAL A 154 -10.64 1.81 -15.06
CA VAL A 154 -12.04 1.57 -14.72
C VAL A 154 -12.34 0.07 -14.80
N LEU A 155 -12.95 -0.49 -13.72
CA LEU A 155 -13.36 -1.89 -13.67
C LEU A 155 -14.34 -2.24 -14.79
N GLU A 156 -14.28 -3.46 -15.32
CA GLU A 156 -15.09 -3.88 -16.48
C GLU A 156 -16.59 -3.70 -16.22
N GLU A 157 -17.05 -3.98 -15.00
CA GLU A 157 -18.45 -3.89 -14.58
C GLU A 157 -19.00 -2.43 -14.57
N LEU A 158 -18.11 -1.45 -14.55
CA LEU A 158 -18.47 -0.02 -14.58
C LEU A 158 -18.36 0.61 -15.97
N LYS A 159 -17.77 -0.11 -16.94
CA LYS A 159 -17.68 0.39 -18.31
C LYS A 159 -19.06 0.60 -18.94
N GLY A 160 -19.21 1.68 -19.68
CA GLY A 160 -20.47 2.03 -20.36
C GLY A 160 -21.52 2.68 -19.46
N ILE A 161 -21.27 2.81 -18.14
CA ILE A 161 -22.14 3.61 -17.28
C ILE A 161 -21.86 5.10 -17.56
N PRO A 162 -22.90 5.94 -17.78
CA PRO A 162 -22.72 7.36 -18.04
C PRO A 162 -21.96 8.08 -16.93
N ILE A 163 -21.04 8.97 -17.28
CA ILE A 163 -20.28 9.78 -16.33
C ILE A 163 -20.92 11.14 -16.18
N VAL A 164 -21.23 11.52 -14.94
CA VAL A 164 -21.72 12.87 -14.58
C VAL A 164 -20.65 13.55 -13.75
N ARG A 165 -20.23 14.75 -14.14
CA ARG A 165 -19.23 15.54 -13.41
C ARG A 165 -19.86 16.78 -12.81
N GLN A 166 -19.44 17.13 -11.58
CA GLN A 166 -19.81 18.37 -10.92
C GLN A 166 -18.64 19.34 -10.99
N GLU A 167 -18.84 20.42 -11.71
CA GLU A 167 -17.89 21.53 -11.75
C GLU A 167 -18.10 22.47 -10.56
N TRP A 168 -17.01 22.99 -10.03
CA TRP A 168 -16.99 23.93 -8.92
C TRP A 168 -16.34 25.24 -9.37
N PRO A 169 -16.98 26.41 -9.07
CA PRO A 169 -16.43 27.70 -9.47
C PRO A 169 -15.12 28.06 -8.74
N ASP A 170 -14.95 27.50 -7.52
CA ASP A 170 -13.80 27.80 -6.67
C ASP A 170 -13.08 26.47 -6.32
N VAL A 171 -11.95 26.22 -6.95
CA VAL A 171 -11.05 25.12 -6.59
C VAL A 171 -9.94 25.68 -5.72
N ILE A 172 -9.80 25.18 -4.50
CA ILE A 172 -8.63 25.50 -3.66
C ILE A 172 -7.47 24.67 -4.17
N ASN A 173 -6.48 25.31 -4.79
CA ASN A 173 -5.24 24.65 -5.15
C ASN A 173 -4.51 24.23 -3.87
N THR A 174 -4.36 22.93 -3.68
CA THR A 174 -3.59 22.42 -2.56
C THR A 174 -2.10 22.57 -2.86
N LYS A 175 -1.37 23.23 -1.96
CA LYS A 175 0.07 23.36 -2.04
C LYS A 175 0.75 22.13 -1.47
N VAL A 176 1.73 21.58 -2.16
CA VAL A 176 2.51 20.44 -1.68
C VAL A 176 3.99 20.77 -1.56
N GLN A 177 4.52 20.63 -0.35
CA GLN A 177 5.95 20.66 -0.09
C GLN A 177 6.51 19.25 -0.28
N THR A 178 7.20 19.00 -1.39
CA THR A 178 7.83 17.71 -1.67
C THR A 178 9.24 17.64 -1.12
N VAL A 179 9.51 16.70 -0.23
CA VAL A 179 10.80 16.54 0.44
C VAL A 179 11.40 15.18 0.11
N LYS A 180 12.41 15.16 -0.77
CA LYS A 180 13.16 13.93 -1.06
C LYS A 180 14.11 13.63 0.08
N CYS A 181 13.90 12.47 0.74
CA CYS A 181 14.69 12.00 1.87
C CYS A 181 15.74 10.98 1.43
N LEU A 182 16.95 11.11 1.91
CA LEU A 182 17.98 10.06 1.78
C LEU A 182 17.70 8.88 2.74
N ASN A 183 17.22 9.20 3.94
CA ASN A 183 16.77 8.22 4.93
C ASN A 183 15.44 8.71 5.52
N ILE A 184 14.35 8.17 4.99
CA ILE A 184 13.00 8.59 5.33
C ILE A 184 12.68 8.38 6.82
N LYS A 185 13.15 7.27 7.39
CA LYS A 185 12.96 6.94 8.80
C LYS A 185 13.66 7.97 9.71
N ALA A 186 14.93 8.24 9.47
CA ALA A 186 15.69 9.21 10.27
C ALA A 186 15.11 10.61 10.13
N THR A 187 14.73 11.03 8.93
CA THR A 187 14.07 12.31 8.69
C THR A 187 12.75 12.41 9.45
N THR A 188 11.92 11.35 9.40
CA THR A 188 10.64 11.31 10.13
C THR A 188 10.85 11.39 11.64
N VAL A 189 11.84 10.67 12.21
CA VAL A 189 12.16 10.73 13.64
C VAL A 189 12.57 12.15 14.05
N ARG A 190 13.41 12.82 13.26
CA ARG A 190 13.83 14.20 13.55
C ARG A 190 12.66 15.17 13.47
N LEU A 191 11.81 15.03 12.45
CA LEU A 191 10.62 15.86 12.28
C LEU A 191 9.66 15.70 13.48
N VAL A 192 9.39 14.46 13.89
CA VAL A 192 8.57 14.16 15.06
C VAL A 192 9.16 14.78 16.34
N LYS A 193 10.47 14.67 16.55
CA LYS A 193 11.15 15.31 17.69
C LYS A 193 11.05 16.83 17.66
N ALA A 194 11.17 17.46 16.48
CA ALA A 194 11.03 18.90 16.34
C ALA A 194 9.62 19.39 16.72
N PHE A 195 8.57 18.65 16.36
CA PHE A 195 7.21 18.92 16.85
C PHE A 195 7.10 18.78 18.38
N LEU A 196 7.66 17.72 18.96
CA LEU A 196 7.60 17.47 20.39
C LEU A 196 8.35 18.54 21.21
N ASN A 197 9.48 19.01 20.71
CA ASN A 197 10.30 20.03 21.34
C ASN A 197 9.75 21.45 21.17
N GLY A 198 8.67 21.62 20.38
CA GLY A 198 8.11 22.95 20.11
C GLY A 198 8.87 23.77 19.05
N GLU A 199 9.85 23.17 18.36
CA GLU A 199 10.56 23.79 17.24
C GLU A 199 9.63 24.00 16.03
N LEU A 200 8.61 23.15 15.92
CA LEU A 200 7.57 23.24 14.89
C LEU A 200 6.20 23.44 15.53
N GLU A 201 5.45 24.40 14.98
CA GLU A 201 4.09 24.69 15.41
C GLU A 201 3.08 23.69 14.84
N GLY A 202 1.97 23.54 15.55
CA GLY A 202 0.85 22.69 15.18
C GLY A 202 0.97 21.25 15.66
N ASN A 203 0.02 20.43 15.26
CA ASN A 203 -0.03 18.99 15.54
C ASN A 203 0.27 18.21 14.26
N ALA A 204 1.20 17.25 14.33
CA ALA A 204 1.58 16.46 13.18
C ALA A 204 0.58 15.31 12.97
N TYR A 205 0.02 15.23 11.77
CA TYR A 205 -0.78 14.12 11.27
C TYR A 205 0.00 13.38 10.20
N LEU A 206 0.62 12.26 10.57
CA LEU A 206 1.50 11.48 9.71
C LEU A 206 0.69 10.36 9.06
N PHE A 207 0.43 10.51 7.76
CA PHE A 207 -0.25 9.53 6.94
C PHE A 207 0.78 8.56 6.36
N VAL A 208 0.79 7.34 6.86
CA VAL A 208 1.73 6.29 6.43
C VAL A 208 1.08 4.91 6.47
N ASN A 209 0.97 4.26 5.32
CA ASN A 209 0.33 2.96 5.21
C ASN A 209 1.27 1.81 5.60
N SER A 210 1.85 1.89 6.80
CA SER A 210 2.72 0.84 7.36
C SER A 210 2.76 0.87 8.87
N VAL A 211 2.11 -0.12 9.50
CA VAL A 211 2.13 -0.30 10.96
C VAL A 211 3.56 -0.53 11.47
N ASP A 212 4.36 -1.30 10.75
CA ASP A 212 5.77 -1.55 11.13
C ASP A 212 6.62 -0.28 11.08
N PHE A 213 6.39 0.59 10.11
CA PHE A 213 7.07 1.88 10.05
C PHE A 213 6.68 2.75 11.24
N ILE A 214 5.39 2.84 11.56
CA ILE A 214 4.87 3.57 12.74
C ILE A 214 5.55 3.07 14.01
N LYS A 215 5.58 1.75 14.23
CA LYS A 215 6.23 1.11 15.38
C LYS A 215 7.71 1.49 15.50
N GLN A 216 8.42 1.51 14.39
CA GLN A 216 9.82 1.91 14.35
C GLN A 216 10.03 3.38 14.70
N ILE A 217 9.13 4.28 14.25
CA ILE A 217 9.19 5.71 14.60
C ILE A 217 8.88 5.93 16.08
N ILE A 218 7.84 5.26 16.59
CA ILE A 218 7.46 5.33 18.02
C ILE A 218 8.66 4.97 18.90
N SER A 219 9.29 3.83 18.62
CA SER A 219 10.46 3.36 19.37
C SER A 219 11.66 4.32 19.26
N ALA A 220 12.02 4.75 18.03
CA ALA A 220 13.20 5.58 17.79
C ALA A 220 13.04 7.02 18.29
N ALA A 221 11.82 7.55 18.33
CA ALA A 221 11.53 8.88 18.85
C ALA A 221 11.19 8.90 20.36
N GLY A 222 11.01 7.73 20.99
CA GLY A 222 10.64 7.64 22.40
C GLY A 222 9.21 8.12 22.67
N LEU A 223 8.27 7.82 21.76
CA LEU A 223 6.90 8.29 21.88
C LEU A 223 6.10 7.49 22.92
N THR A 224 5.16 8.16 23.55
CA THR A 224 4.28 7.59 24.58
C THR A 224 2.81 7.94 24.26
N SER A 225 1.87 7.27 24.91
CA SER A 225 0.43 7.57 24.79
C SER A 225 0.05 8.98 25.26
N LYS A 226 0.91 9.68 26.00
CA LYS A 226 0.67 11.08 26.40
C LYS A 226 0.79 12.06 25.23
N ASN A 227 1.71 11.82 24.31
CA ASN A 227 2.03 12.73 23.20
C ASN A 227 1.63 12.18 21.83
N THR A 228 1.20 10.93 21.73
CA THR A 228 0.95 10.24 20.48
C THR A 228 -0.41 9.56 20.46
N ARG A 229 -1.05 9.63 19.31
CA ARG A 229 -2.29 8.93 18.98
C ARG A 229 -2.11 8.17 17.66
N GLU A 230 -2.65 6.97 17.59
CA GLU A 230 -2.61 6.12 16.41
C GLU A 230 -4.02 5.69 16.01
N LYS A 231 -4.26 5.53 14.71
CA LYS A 231 -5.46 4.94 14.16
C LYS A 231 -5.08 3.85 13.16
N TYR A 232 -5.45 2.63 13.47
CA TYR A 232 -5.16 1.43 12.68
C TYR A 232 -6.28 0.39 12.81
N THR A 233 -6.23 -0.70 12.06
CA THR A 233 -7.25 -1.76 12.14
C THR A 233 -7.14 -2.56 13.44
N LYS A 234 -8.26 -3.12 13.91
CA LYS A 234 -8.30 -4.00 15.10
C LYS A 234 -7.31 -5.17 15.02
N ASN A 235 -7.08 -5.70 13.81
CA ASN A 235 -6.16 -6.81 13.59
C ASN A 235 -4.69 -6.48 13.91
N ASN A 236 -4.32 -5.21 13.84
CA ASN A 236 -2.97 -4.73 14.09
C ASN A 236 -2.73 -4.32 15.56
N LYS A 237 -3.77 -4.37 16.43
CA LYS A 237 -3.71 -3.93 17.83
C LYS A 237 -2.59 -4.59 18.63
N LYS A 238 -2.29 -5.87 18.37
CA LYS A 238 -1.24 -6.62 19.07
C LYS A 238 0.20 -6.22 18.66
N GLN A 239 0.35 -5.48 17.57
CA GLN A 239 1.66 -5.14 17.01
C GLN A 239 2.20 -3.81 17.52
N LEU A 240 1.35 -2.95 18.06
CA LEU A 240 1.70 -1.61 18.53
C LEU A 240 1.69 -1.53 20.05
N SER A 241 2.61 -0.74 20.60
CA SER A 241 2.77 -0.51 22.03
C SER A 241 1.79 0.54 22.59
N ILE A 242 1.18 1.32 21.70
CA ILE A 242 0.23 2.39 22.03
C ILE A 242 -1.17 1.96 21.58
N GLU A 243 -2.18 2.25 22.37
CA GLU A 243 -3.55 1.84 22.05
C GLU A 243 -4.13 2.59 20.86
N ASN A 244 -4.93 1.86 20.06
CA ASN A 244 -5.72 2.45 18.98
C ASN A 244 -6.72 3.46 19.55
N SER A 245 -6.71 4.69 19.02
CA SER A 245 -7.62 5.74 19.41
C SER A 245 -8.73 5.97 18.36
N SER A 246 -9.90 6.42 18.83
CA SER A 246 -10.94 6.94 17.93
C SER A 246 -10.48 8.25 17.29
N VAL A 247 -10.99 8.56 16.08
CA VAL A 247 -10.75 9.85 15.42
C VAL A 247 -11.35 11.00 16.22
N ASP A 248 -12.43 10.72 16.99
CA ASP A 248 -13.11 11.70 17.84
C ASP A 248 -12.37 11.99 19.15
N THR A 249 -11.31 11.24 19.49
CA THR A 249 -10.46 11.55 20.64
C THR A 249 -9.71 12.85 20.41
N LYS A 250 -9.50 13.61 21.48
CA LYS A 250 -8.77 14.88 21.45
C LYS A 250 -7.41 14.72 20.71
N PRO A 251 -7.10 15.58 19.74
CA PRO A 251 -5.82 15.56 19.03
C PRO A 251 -4.63 15.59 19.97
N LYS A 252 -3.58 14.87 19.62
CA LYS A 252 -2.28 14.95 20.31
C LYS A 252 -1.24 15.57 19.40
N LYS A 253 -0.08 15.87 19.97
CA LYS A 253 1.00 16.51 19.22
C LYS A 253 1.43 15.70 17.99
N ILE A 254 1.43 14.36 18.13
CA ILE A 254 1.76 13.41 17.06
C ILE A 254 0.58 12.46 16.84
N ASN A 255 0.12 12.35 15.61
CA ASN A 255 -1.00 11.49 15.22
C ASN A 255 -0.59 10.66 14.00
N PHE A 256 -0.58 9.33 14.14
CA PHE A 256 -0.31 8.40 13.05
C PHE A 256 -1.60 7.83 12.47
N LEU A 257 -1.66 7.75 11.14
CA LEU A 257 -2.85 7.35 10.40
C LEU A 257 -2.47 6.37 9.30
N THR A 258 -3.16 5.24 9.24
CA THR A 258 -3.04 4.26 8.16
C THR A 258 -4.19 4.41 7.17
N SER A 259 -4.21 3.61 6.10
CA SER A 259 -5.24 3.64 5.05
C SER A 259 -6.69 3.56 5.56
N THR A 260 -6.92 3.07 6.77
CA THR A 260 -8.27 3.04 7.39
C THR A 260 -8.87 4.43 7.63
N VAL A 261 -8.08 5.49 7.52
CA VAL A 261 -8.48 6.88 7.79
C VAL A 261 -8.23 7.79 6.58
N PHE A 262 -7.64 7.28 5.51
CA PHE A 262 -7.34 8.11 4.34
C PHE A 262 -8.62 8.61 3.70
N GLU A 263 -9.73 7.89 3.87
CA GLU A 263 -10.99 8.18 3.20
C GLU A 263 -12.17 8.23 4.16
N GLY A 264 -13.09 9.15 3.86
CA GLY A 264 -14.38 9.26 4.53
C GLY A 264 -14.38 9.69 5.99
N THR A 265 -13.22 9.95 6.59
CA THR A 265 -13.12 10.39 7.98
C THR A 265 -12.76 11.88 8.05
N ASP A 266 -13.56 12.67 8.72
CA ASP A 266 -13.28 14.08 8.97
C ASP A 266 -12.49 14.26 10.28
N ILE A 267 -11.41 15.03 10.20
CA ILE A 267 -10.56 15.37 11.34
C ILE A 267 -10.73 16.86 11.62
N TYR A 268 -11.04 17.19 12.86
CA TYR A 268 -11.20 18.57 13.31
C TYR A 268 -10.07 18.91 14.28
N ASP A 269 -9.09 19.65 13.78
CA ASP A 269 -7.95 20.16 14.56
C ASP A 269 -7.48 21.49 13.97
N PRO A 270 -7.68 22.63 14.67
CA PRO A 270 -7.29 23.94 14.18
C PRO A 270 -5.79 24.08 13.90
N ASP A 271 -4.98 23.27 14.56
CA ASP A 271 -3.52 23.29 14.47
C ASP A 271 -2.95 22.07 13.71
N GLY A 272 -3.81 21.25 13.10
CA GLY A 272 -3.42 20.03 12.41
C GLY A 272 -2.64 20.29 11.12
N ARG A 273 -1.49 19.64 10.94
CA ARG A 273 -0.66 19.65 9.72
C ARG A 273 -0.64 18.26 9.08
N ILE A 274 -0.85 18.19 7.78
CA ILE A 274 -0.82 16.95 7.00
C ILE A 274 0.61 16.67 6.55
N ILE A 275 1.12 15.49 6.93
CA ILE A 275 2.44 14.99 6.53
C ILE A 275 2.24 13.58 5.95
N ILE A 276 2.61 13.39 4.69
CA ILE A 276 2.54 12.11 3.99
C ILE A 276 3.92 11.48 3.95
N ILE A 277 4.01 10.17 4.13
CA ILE A 277 5.29 9.46 4.14
C ILE A 277 5.21 8.28 3.17
N SER A 278 6.11 8.30 2.16
CA SER A 278 6.23 7.27 1.13
C SER A 278 7.64 6.68 1.11
N ASP A 279 7.77 5.45 1.61
CA ASP A 279 9.04 4.70 1.70
C ASP A 279 9.06 3.58 0.64
N PRO A 280 9.90 3.66 -0.40
CA PRO A 280 9.97 2.64 -1.45
C PRO A 280 10.39 1.25 -0.97
N SER A 281 10.99 1.13 0.21
CA SER A 281 11.25 -0.19 0.81
C SER A 281 9.97 -0.90 1.26
N LYS A 282 8.84 -0.19 1.24
CA LYS A 282 7.50 -0.63 1.62
C LYS A 282 6.50 -0.10 0.58
N CYS A 283 6.36 -0.83 -0.53
CA CYS A 283 5.55 -0.39 -1.69
C CYS A 283 4.13 0.07 -1.32
N GLN A 284 3.50 -0.53 -0.31
CA GLN A 284 2.18 -0.12 0.17
C GLN A 284 2.13 1.31 0.76
N THR A 285 3.28 1.95 0.99
CA THR A 285 3.35 3.36 1.42
C THR A 285 3.46 4.34 0.27
N LEU A 286 3.68 3.85 -0.96
CA LEU A 286 3.70 4.65 -2.17
C LEU A 286 2.24 4.93 -2.58
N LEU A 287 1.72 6.05 -2.11
CA LEU A 287 0.32 6.42 -2.33
C LEU A 287 0.16 7.09 -3.69
N ASP A 288 -0.88 6.72 -4.40
CA ASP A 288 -1.23 7.39 -5.65
C ASP A 288 -1.67 8.84 -5.39
N ILE A 289 -1.22 9.75 -6.25
CA ILE A 289 -1.45 11.19 -6.12
C ILE A 289 -2.87 11.54 -6.54
N SER A 290 -3.39 10.92 -7.60
CA SER A 290 -4.70 11.22 -8.16
C SER A 290 -5.87 10.80 -7.26
N THR A 291 -5.65 9.82 -6.39
CA THR A 291 -6.67 9.26 -5.52
C THR A 291 -6.33 9.48 -4.03
N SER A 292 -5.47 8.65 -3.46
CA SER A 292 -5.23 8.61 -2.01
C SER A 292 -4.67 9.93 -1.46
N ILE A 293 -3.71 10.56 -2.15
CA ILE A 293 -3.16 11.84 -1.68
C ILE A 293 -4.18 12.96 -1.80
N GLN A 294 -4.97 13.00 -2.85
CA GLN A 294 -6.10 13.92 -2.98
C GLN A 294 -7.06 13.76 -1.79
N GLN A 295 -7.44 12.53 -1.44
CA GLN A 295 -8.32 12.24 -0.32
C GLN A 295 -7.72 12.69 1.02
N ILE A 296 -6.43 12.41 1.26
CA ILE A 296 -5.71 12.84 2.46
C ILE A 296 -5.67 14.36 2.60
N ALA A 297 -5.44 15.07 1.50
CA ALA A 297 -5.38 16.53 1.49
C ALA A 297 -6.66 17.18 2.03
N GLY A 298 -7.80 16.52 1.86
CA GLY A 298 -9.09 16.97 2.34
C GLY A 298 -9.49 16.49 3.75
N ARG A 299 -8.64 15.75 4.49
CA ARG A 299 -9.07 15.13 5.77
C ARG A 299 -9.20 16.09 6.95
N ILE A 300 -8.33 17.08 7.08
CA ILE A 300 -8.42 18.07 8.15
C ILE A 300 -9.28 19.25 7.69
N ARG A 301 -10.36 19.54 8.44
CA ARG A 301 -11.43 20.43 7.97
C ARG A 301 -11.32 21.87 8.43
N ASN A 302 -10.70 22.13 9.56
CA ASN A 302 -10.71 23.44 10.22
C ASN A 302 -9.32 23.94 10.63
N SER A 303 -8.26 23.35 10.07
CA SER A 303 -6.88 23.78 10.37
C SER A 303 -6.56 25.12 9.73
N LYS A 304 -5.76 25.93 10.41
CA LYS A 304 -5.11 27.11 9.85
C LYS A 304 -4.11 26.78 8.72
N TYR A 305 -3.72 25.50 8.57
CA TYR A 305 -2.85 24.99 7.52
C TYR A 305 -3.61 24.28 6.39
N ILE A 306 -4.90 24.49 6.27
CA ILE A 306 -5.74 23.91 5.20
C ILE A 306 -5.14 24.23 3.81
N GLY A 307 -5.14 23.25 2.91
CA GLY A 307 -4.56 23.42 1.58
C GLY A 307 -3.02 23.31 1.53
N ASN A 308 -2.37 22.98 2.65
CA ASN A 308 -0.93 22.72 2.68
C ASN A 308 -0.64 21.30 3.15
N ILE A 309 0.11 20.55 2.36
CA ILE A 309 0.59 19.21 2.71
C ILE A 309 2.11 19.14 2.58
N THR A 310 2.74 18.32 3.38
CA THR A 310 4.18 18.01 3.26
C THR A 310 4.33 16.53 2.92
N HIS A 311 5.03 16.22 1.85
CA HIS A 311 5.27 14.84 1.42
C HIS A 311 6.74 14.46 1.55
N LEU A 312 7.05 13.62 2.53
CA LEU A 312 8.37 12.99 2.69
C LEU A 312 8.42 11.73 1.84
N TYR A 313 9.34 11.65 0.90
CA TYR A 313 9.46 10.51 -0.01
C TYR A 313 10.90 10.14 -0.33
N SER A 314 11.10 8.93 -0.81
CA SER A 314 12.28 8.52 -1.57
C SER A 314 11.86 7.95 -2.91
N THR A 315 12.80 7.90 -3.86
CA THR A 315 12.53 7.37 -5.21
C THR A 315 12.83 5.88 -5.30
N THR A 316 12.07 5.18 -6.14
CA THR A 316 12.19 3.73 -6.42
C THR A 316 13.31 3.43 -7.42
N ARG A 317 14.43 4.00 -7.35
CA ARG A 317 15.56 4.05 -8.29
C ARG A 317 15.70 2.94 -9.35
N TYR A 318 15.23 1.72 -9.06
CA TYR A 318 15.31 0.56 -9.97
C TYR A 318 14.09 -0.32 -9.79
N THR A 319 13.29 -0.42 -10.80
CA THR A 319 12.38 -1.52 -11.05
C THR A 319 13.07 -2.51 -11.98
N GLU A 320 12.74 -3.79 -11.89
CA GLU A 320 13.34 -4.81 -12.79
C GLU A 320 12.95 -4.55 -14.25
N LEU A 321 11.75 -4.01 -14.47
CA LEU A 321 11.18 -3.67 -15.75
C LEU A 321 10.76 -2.19 -15.79
N THR A 322 10.71 -1.61 -16.96
CA THR A 322 9.96 -0.36 -17.21
C THR A 322 8.46 -0.64 -17.16
N TYR A 323 7.64 0.40 -17.10
CA TYR A 323 6.18 0.22 -17.15
C TYR A 323 5.73 -0.43 -18.46
N GLU A 324 6.35 -0.03 -19.58
CA GLU A 324 6.07 -0.55 -20.91
C GLU A 324 6.43 -2.04 -21.05
N GLU A 325 7.56 -2.46 -20.50
CA GLU A 325 7.97 -3.86 -20.45
C GLU A 325 7.02 -4.68 -19.58
N PHE A 326 6.61 -4.17 -18.43
CA PHE A 326 5.62 -4.83 -17.56
C PHE A 326 4.26 -4.96 -18.24
N LEU A 327 3.82 -3.94 -18.98
CA LEU A 327 2.59 -3.99 -19.79
C LEU A 327 2.66 -5.10 -20.85
N GLU A 328 3.79 -5.24 -21.52
CA GLU A 328 4.00 -6.28 -22.54
C GLU A 328 4.03 -7.68 -21.91
N GLU A 329 4.67 -7.86 -20.77
CA GLU A 329 4.64 -9.13 -20.03
C GLU A 329 3.23 -9.49 -19.55
N SER A 330 2.46 -8.50 -19.10
CA SER A 330 1.06 -8.70 -18.70
C SER A 330 0.20 -9.18 -19.88
N ARG A 331 0.42 -8.65 -21.10
CA ARG A 331 -0.28 -9.12 -22.31
C ARG A 331 0.07 -10.56 -22.67
N LYS A 332 1.34 -10.93 -22.57
CA LYS A 332 1.77 -12.35 -22.80
C LYS A 332 1.14 -13.28 -21.77
N THR A 333 1.12 -12.88 -20.50
CA THR A 333 0.47 -13.64 -19.44
C THR A 333 -1.03 -13.79 -19.69
N GLU A 334 -1.69 -12.75 -20.21
CA GLU A 334 -3.11 -12.82 -20.60
C GLU A 334 -3.37 -13.86 -21.70
N GLU A 335 -2.56 -13.86 -22.77
CA GLU A 335 -2.70 -14.82 -23.84
C GLU A 335 -2.47 -16.27 -23.37
N GLU A 336 -1.43 -16.49 -22.57
CA GLU A 336 -1.14 -17.80 -21.99
C GLU A 336 -2.27 -18.28 -21.07
N SER A 337 -2.80 -17.38 -20.26
CA SER A 337 -3.88 -17.65 -19.31
C SER A 337 -5.18 -18.01 -20.04
N LYS A 338 -5.53 -17.28 -21.09
CA LYS A 338 -6.71 -17.58 -21.92
C LYS A 338 -6.61 -18.98 -22.57
N ARG A 339 -5.43 -19.34 -23.07
CA ARG A 339 -5.17 -20.69 -23.62
C ARG A 339 -5.28 -21.78 -22.55
N LEU A 340 -4.77 -21.49 -21.33
CA LEU A 340 -4.85 -22.43 -20.22
C LEU A 340 -6.29 -22.61 -19.73
N ILE A 341 -7.04 -21.51 -19.59
CA ILE A 341 -8.45 -21.50 -19.20
C ILE A 341 -9.29 -22.37 -20.15
N GLN A 342 -9.09 -22.20 -21.46
CA GLN A 342 -9.79 -23.00 -22.45
C GLN A 342 -9.55 -24.50 -22.22
N LYS A 343 -8.28 -24.93 -22.10
CA LYS A 343 -7.93 -26.33 -21.86
C LYS A 343 -8.51 -26.87 -20.55
N ILE A 344 -8.52 -26.06 -19.48
CA ILE A 344 -9.08 -26.47 -18.20
C ILE A 344 -10.62 -26.62 -18.32
N ASN A 345 -11.28 -25.66 -18.95
CA ASN A 345 -12.74 -25.68 -19.09
C ASN A 345 -13.24 -26.81 -20.02
N ASP A 346 -12.40 -27.21 -20.98
CA ASP A 346 -12.69 -28.38 -21.87
C ASP A 346 -12.47 -29.72 -21.17
N SER A 347 -11.88 -29.76 -19.97
CA SER A 347 -11.66 -30.98 -19.20
C SER A 347 -12.92 -31.40 -18.42
N ASP A 348 -12.94 -32.63 -17.92
CA ASP A 348 -14.01 -33.14 -17.07
C ASP A 348 -14.15 -32.35 -15.77
N LYS A 349 -15.36 -32.33 -15.21
CA LYS A 349 -15.67 -31.59 -13.99
C LYS A 349 -14.77 -31.98 -12.83
N GLU A 350 -14.48 -33.27 -12.66
CA GLU A 350 -13.60 -33.80 -11.59
C GLU A 350 -12.18 -33.23 -11.69
N VAL A 351 -11.67 -33.11 -12.92
CA VAL A 351 -10.35 -32.50 -13.18
C VAL A 351 -10.36 -31.01 -12.85
N ARG A 352 -11.43 -30.28 -13.24
CA ARG A 352 -11.59 -28.86 -12.90
C ARG A 352 -11.65 -28.63 -11.40
N ASP A 353 -12.40 -29.46 -10.67
CA ASP A 353 -12.55 -29.37 -9.23
C ASP A 353 -11.21 -29.65 -8.53
N LEU A 354 -10.45 -30.65 -9.00
CA LEU A 354 -9.11 -30.97 -8.48
C LEU A 354 -8.11 -29.82 -8.70
N ILE A 355 -8.13 -29.23 -9.89
CA ILE A 355 -7.28 -28.07 -10.21
C ILE A 355 -7.64 -26.89 -9.30
N ALA A 356 -8.93 -26.65 -9.13
CA ALA A 356 -9.44 -25.58 -8.30
C ALA A 356 -9.09 -25.71 -6.81
N GLU A 357 -8.94 -26.94 -6.32
CA GLU A 357 -8.56 -27.23 -4.92
C GLU A 357 -7.06 -27.10 -4.70
N LYS A 358 -6.24 -27.47 -5.69
CA LYS A 358 -4.79 -27.66 -5.51
C LYS A 358 -3.91 -26.64 -6.19
N ALA A 359 -4.39 -25.90 -7.18
CA ALA A 359 -3.59 -24.94 -7.94
C ALA A 359 -3.88 -23.50 -7.50
N ASP A 360 -2.85 -22.81 -7.05
CA ASP A 360 -2.86 -21.35 -6.96
C ASP A 360 -2.54 -20.79 -8.35
N MET A 361 -3.50 -20.09 -8.95
CA MET A 361 -3.39 -19.49 -10.27
C MET A 361 -3.54 -17.96 -10.21
N SER A 362 -3.36 -17.37 -9.03
CA SER A 362 -3.49 -15.93 -8.84
C SER A 362 -2.46 -15.14 -9.65
N ASP A 363 -1.24 -15.67 -9.81
CA ASP A 363 -0.18 -15.11 -10.65
C ASP A 363 -0.50 -15.09 -12.16
N LYS A 364 -1.53 -15.81 -12.58
CA LYS A 364 -2.01 -15.89 -13.98
C LYS A 364 -3.33 -15.18 -14.21
N TYR A 365 -3.81 -14.41 -13.25
CA TYR A 365 -5.08 -13.69 -13.34
C TYR A 365 -6.26 -14.61 -13.68
N ILE A 366 -6.28 -15.83 -13.14
CA ILE A 366 -7.32 -16.81 -13.36
C ILE A 366 -8.19 -16.92 -12.11
N LYS A 367 -9.49 -16.70 -12.27
CA LYS A 367 -10.48 -16.89 -11.21
C LYS A 367 -11.41 -18.06 -11.48
N LYS A 368 -11.80 -18.76 -10.40
CA LYS A 368 -12.80 -19.81 -10.44
C LYS A 368 -14.19 -19.24 -10.23
N ASN A 369 -15.14 -19.65 -11.06
CA ASN A 369 -16.55 -19.46 -10.78
C ASN A 369 -17.01 -20.52 -9.77
N LYS A 370 -17.51 -20.07 -8.60
CA LYS A 370 -17.92 -20.93 -7.48
C LYS A 370 -19.16 -21.77 -7.79
N GLU A 371 -20.01 -21.35 -8.76
CA GLU A 371 -21.27 -22.00 -9.05
C GLU A 371 -21.13 -23.19 -9.99
N ASN A 372 -20.27 -23.09 -11.01
CA ASN A 372 -20.18 -24.09 -12.09
C ASN A 372 -18.77 -24.69 -12.26
N SER A 373 -17.84 -24.38 -11.37
CA SER A 373 -16.45 -24.86 -11.43
C SER A 373 -15.72 -24.53 -12.73
N THR A 374 -16.15 -23.49 -13.46
CA THR A 374 -15.43 -23.00 -14.63
C THR A 374 -14.40 -21.94 -14.23
N PHE A 375 -13.43 -21.72 -15.09
CA PHE A 375 -12.39 -20.72 -14.91
C PHE A 375 -12.57 -19.58 -15.91
N SER A 376 -12.26 -18.38 -15.49
CA SER A 376 -12.27 -17.18 -16.34
C SER A 376 -11.05 -16.31 -16.08
N PHE A 377 -10.67 -15.52 -17.07
CA PHE A 377 -9.61 -14.53 -16.93
C PHE A 377 -10.12 -13.31 -16.13
N ASP A 378 -9.31 -12.82 -15.21
CA ASP A 378 -9.62 -11.66 -14.40
C ASP A 378 -8.88 -10.41 -14.89
N SER A 379 -9.46 -9.73 -15.87
CA SER A 379 -8.90 -8.49 -16.43
C SER A 379 -8.82 -7.34 -15.42
N ASN A 380 -9.64 -7.36 -14.37
CA ASN A 380 -9.59 -6.35 -13.32
C ASN A 380 -8.33 -6.50 -12.45
N LEU A 381 -7.88 -7.73 -12.16
CA LEU A 381 -6.61 -7.95 -11.47
C LEU A 381 -5.42 -7.44 -12.28
N VAL A 382 -5.41 -7.67 -13.59
CA VAL A 382 -4.37 -7.12 -14.47
C VAL A 382 -4.31 -5.60 -14.37
N LYS A 383 -5.46 -4.93 -14.42
CA LYS A 383 -5.52 -3.47 -14.28
C LYS A 383 -5.00 -3.00 -12.92
N VAL A 384 -5.31 -3.72 -11.85
CA VAL A 384 -4.81 -3.40 -10.49
C VAL A 384 -3.29 -3.52 -10.44
N ASP A 385 -2.71 -4.56 -11.02
CA ASP A 385 -1.27 -4.75 -11.03
C ASP A 385 -0.56 -3.70 -11.91
N LEU A 386 -1.12 -3.41 -13.08
CA LEU A 386 -0.62 -2.33 -13.95
C LEU A 386 -0.65 -0.97 -13.25
N TYR A 387 -1.74 -0.65 -12.57
CA TYR A 387 -1.87 0.58 -11.79
C TYR A 387 -0.83 0.66 -10.67
N ASN A 388 -0.72 -0.39 -9.86
CA ASN A 388 0.25 -0.45 -8.78
C ASN A 388 1.68 -0.33 -9.31
N TYR A 389 1.96 -0.99 -10.44
CA TYR A 389 3.28 -0.91 -11.09
C TYR A 389 3.56 0.49 -11.65
N LYS A 390 2.55 1.15 -12.26
CA LYS A 390 2.65 2.55 -12.72
C LYS A 390 3.03 3.49 -11.58
N VAL A 391 2.39 3.36 -10.41
CA VAL A 391 2.73 4.15 -9.22
C VAL A 391 4.19 3.93 -8.82
N VAL A 392 4.64 2.69 -8.71
CA VAL A 392 6.00 2.34 -8.27
C VAL A 392 7.05 2.70 -9.31
N SER A 393 6.85 2.29 -10.56
CA SER A 393 7.88 2.36 -11.62
C SER A 393 7.92 3.69 -12.36
N LYS A 394 6.83 4.47 -12.36
CA LYS A 394 6.72 5.75 -13.04
C LYS A 394 6.61 6.90 -12.05
N THR A 395 5.51 7.00 -11.29
CA THR A 395 5.24 8.15 -10.40
C THR A 395 6.37 8.40 -9.38
N TYR A 396 6.86 7.35 -8.72
CA TYR A 396 7.93 7.46 -7.72
C TYR A 396 9.33 7.16 -8.27
N SER A 397 9.51 6.97 -9.57
CA SER A 397 10.80 6.63 -10.17
C SER A 397 11.85 7.70 -9.93
N VAL A 398 11.54 8.93 -10.28
CA VAL A 398 12.43 10.09 -10.12
C VAL A 398 11.67 11.32 -9.61
N ARG A 399 12.42 12.34 -9.14
CA ARG A 399 11.83 13.56 -8.57
C ARG A 399 10.95 14.33 -9.57
N VAL A 400 11.35 14.36 -10.83
CA VAL A 400 10.62 15.10 -11.87
C VAL A 400 9.26 14.48 -12.11
N GLU A 401 9.19 13.16 -12.30
CA GLU A 401 7.93 12.43 -12.49
C GLU A 401 6.95 12.65 -11.34
N LEU A 402 7.43 12.56 -10.08
CA LEU A 402 6.59 12.83 -8.92
C LEU A 402 6.03 14.26 -8.94
N SER A 403 6.89 15.24 -9.24
CA SER A 403 6.50 16.66 -9.29
C SER A 403 5.49 16.93 -10.40
N ASP A 404 5.69 16.34 -11.57
CA ASP A 404 4.81 16.54 -12.71
C ASP A 404 3.46 15.84 -12.50
N THR A 405 3.45 14.63 -11.93
CA THR A 405 2.20 13.97 -11.52
C THR A 405 1.41 14.81 -10.51
N TYR A 406 2.06 15.49 -9.57
CA TYR A 406 1.37 16.43 -8.67
C TYR A 406 0.71 17.59 -9.43
N LYS A 407 1.44 18.22 -10.37
CA LYS A 407 0.92 19.35 -11.17
C LYS A 407 -0.25 18.93 -12.05
N GLU A 408 -0.13 17.77 -12.71
CA GLU A 408 -1.19 17.18 -13.53
C GLU A 408 -2.49 16.95 -12.75
N ASN A 409 -2.35 16.66 -11.43
CA ASN A 409 -3.47 16.47 -10.52
C ASN A 409 -3.89 17.77 -9.78
N GLY A 410 -3.48 18.94 -10.27
CA GLY A 410 -3.94 20.24 -9.77
C GLY A 410 -3.30 20.70 -8.46
N PHE A 411 -2.16 20.12 -8.06
CA PHE A 411 -1.40 20.60 -6.91
C PHE A 411 -0.40 21.67 -7.30
N ASP A 412 -0.22 22.65 -6.42
CA ASP A 412 0.84 23.65 -6.53
C ASP A 412 2.09 23.14 -5.79
N VAL A 413 3.14 22.83 -6.57
CA VAL A 413 4.32 22.13 -6.05
C VAL A 413 5.39 23.12 -5.59
N ASN A 414 5.78 23.02 -4.31
CA ASN A 414 6.87 23.80 -3.69
C ASN A 414 6.75 25.33 -3.85
N SER A 415 5.53 25.85 -3.97
CA SER A 415 5.29 27.27 -3.81
C SER A 415 5.43 27.63 -2.34
N LEU A 416 6.58 28.23 -1.99
CA LEU A 416 6.99 28.58 -0.63
C LEU A 416 6.21 29.82 -0.17
N GLU A 417 5.17 29.63 0.63
CA GLU A 417 4.44 30.68 1.32
C GLU A 417 3.99 30.21 2.72
N ASP A 418 3.22 31.04 3.41
CA ASP A 418 2.67 30.75 4.74
C ASP A 418 1.99 29.38 4.83
N GLY A 419 2.51 28.49 5.67
CA GLY A 419 1.99 27.11 5.87
C GLY A 419 3.01 26.01 5.62
N GLU A 420 4.11 26.30 4.96
CA GLU A 420 5.23 25.37 4.79
C GLU A 420 5.84 24.96 6.14
N ILE A 421 6.29 23.72 6.24
CA ILE A 421 7.12 23.29 7.36
C ILE A 421 8.56 23.79 7.13
N LYS A 422 8.92 24.91 7.76
CA LYS A 422 10.29 25.44 7.77
C LYS A 422 11.16 24.57 8.66
N PHE A 423 11.68 23.50 8.09
CA PHE A 423 12.53 22.53 8.76
C PHE A 423 13.68 22.14 7.84
N ASP A 424 14.89 22.08 8.37
CA ASP A 424 16.03 21.59 7.61
C ASP A 424 16.00 20.07 7.53
N PHE A 425 15.24 19.55 6.57
CA PHE A 425 15.12 18.11 6.31
C PHE A 425 16.45 17.44 5.95
N ASN A 426 17.45 18.21 5.52
CA ASN A 426 18.76 17.77 5.07
C ASN A 426 19.90 18.14 6.02
N LYS A 427 19.63 18.66 7.20
CA LYS A 427 20.63 19.16 8.17
C LYS A 427 21.68 18.15 8.63
N THR A 428 21.43 16.90 8.34
CA THR A 428 22.46 15.89 8.21
C THR A 428 22.43 15.40 6.77
N LYS A 429 23.40 15.77 5.93
CA LYS A 429 23.91 14.80 4.96
C LYS A 429 24.25 13.57 5.79
N GLU A 430 23.27 12.71 6.03
CA GLU A 430 23.60 11.39 6.52
C GLU A 430 24.47 10.79 5.43
N LEU A 431 25.74 10.70 5.75
CA LEU A 431 26.68 10.03 4.88
C LEU A 431 26.08 8.71 4.45
N THR A 432 26.00 8.46 3.16
CA THR A 432 25.68 7.14 2.65
C THR A 432 26.62 6.13 3.31
N PHE A 433 26.24 4.89 3.41
CA PHE A 433 27.12 3.86 3.98
C PHE A 433 28.51 3.86 3.32
N ARG A 434 28.59 4.08 2.00
CA ARG A 434 29.83 4.25 1.25
C ARG A 434 30.65 5.46 1.71
N GLU A 435 30.02 6.59 1.92
CA GLU A 435 30.68 7.81 2.42
C GLU A 435 31.10 7.66 3.87
N THR A 436 30.26 7.01 4.70
CA THR A 436 30.61 6.68 6.09
C THR A 436 31.87 5.83 6.15
N ILE A 437 31.96 4.74 5.37
CA ILE A 437 33.18 3.90 5.36
C ILE A 437 34.41 4.69 4.91
N LYS A 438 34.29 5.55 3.91
CA LYS A 438 35.40 6.38 3.44
C LYS A 438 35.88 7.36 4.52
N GLN A 439 34.96 7.95 5.27
CA GLN A 439 35.33 8.85 6.37
C GLN A 439 35.92 8.08 7.56
N VAL A 440 35.34 6.94 7.92
CA VAL A 440 35.90 6.02 8.94
C VAL A 440 37.32 5.60 8.56
N ARG A 441 37.55 5.19 7.31
CA ARG A 441 38.88 4.86 6.81
C ARG A 441 39.86 6.02 7.02
N LYS A 442 39.47 7.21 6.57
CA LYS A 442 40.31 8.42 6.71
C LYS A 442 40.60 8.71 8.19
N GLU A 443 39.62 8.64 9.07
CA GLU A 443 39.80 8.86 10.50
C GLU A 443 40.76 7.83 11.11
N LEU A 444 40.58 6.54 10.83
CA LEU A 444 41.44 5.45 11.33
C LEU A 444 42.89 5.53 10.81
N GLU A 445 43.09 6.09 9.60
CA GLU A 445 44.43 6.31 9.02
C GLU A 445 45.13 7.56 9.58
N THR A 446 44.36 8.56 10.08
CA THR A 446 44.92 9.89 10.45
C THR A 446 44.86 10.21 11.94
N THR A 447 44.05 9.47 12.74
CA THR A 447 43.78 9.81 14.13
C THR A 447 44.18 8.67 15.07
N PRO A 448 44.90 8.94 16.19
CA PRO A 448 45.20 7.93 17.21
C PRO A 448 43.93 7.30 17.80
N ARG A 449 44.04 6.07 18.36
CA ARG A 449 42.93 5.28 18.88
C ARG A 449 42.01 5.96 19.90
N GLU A 450 42.46 6.97 20.58
CA GLU A 450 41.67 7.80 21.51
C GLU A 450 41.09 9.00 20.75
N GLY A 451 39.77 9.00 20.56
CA GLY A 451 39.03 10.10 19.93
C GLY A 451 38.66 9.89 18.46
N GLN A 452 38.03 8.79 18.13
CA GLN A 452 37.55 8.47 16.77
C GLN A 452 36.02 8.60 16.66
N PRO A 453 35.44 9.81 16.78
CA PRO A 453 33.99 10.02 16.89
C PRO A 453 33.21 9.56 15.64
N ILE A 454 33.83 9.59 14.45
CA ILE A 454 33.18 9.14 13.22
C ILE A 454 33.06 7.61 13.21
N TYR A 455 34.12 6.91 13.61
CA TYR A 455 34.14 5.46 13.76
C TYR A 455 33.12 4.99 14.82
N ASP A 456 33.10 5.63 15.98
CA ASP A 456 32.17 5.30 17.07
C ASP A 456 30.71 5.49 16.65
N ALA A 457 30.41 6.61 16.01
CA ALA A 457 29.08 6.87 15.47
C ALA A 457 28.70 5.86 14.35
N ALA A 458 29.68 5.47 13.52
CA ALA A 458 29.46 4.52 12.43
C ALA A 458 29.15 3.11 12.92
N ILE A 459 29.84 2.60 13.96
CA ILE A 459 29.57 1.27 14.53
C ILE A 459 28.24 1.22 15.30
N ILE A 460 27.83 2.32 15.93
CA ILE A 460 26.49 2.42 16.53
C ILE A 460 25.42 2.34 15.44
N LYS A 461 25.63 3.04 14.31
CA LYS A 461 24.70 3.05 13.18
C LYS A 461 24.69 1.74 12.39
N TYR A 462 25.83 1.11 12.25
CA TYR A 462 26.06 -0.13 11.51
C TYR A 462 26.82 -1.13 12.37
N PRO A 463 26.19 -1.85 13.30
CA PRO A 463 26.88 -2.73 14.28
C PRO A 463 27.83 -3.76 13.66
N PHE A 464 27.54 -4.24 12.43
CA PHE A 464 28.39 -5.16 11.70
C PHE A 464 29.68 -4.54 11.16
N LEU A 465 29.79 -3.18 11.15
CA LEU A 465 30.90 -2.49 10.50
C LEU A 465 32.23 -2.73 11.21
N LYS A 466 32.21 -2.87 12.53
CA LYS A 466 33.39 -3.24 13.31
C LYS A 466 33.96 -4.57 12.84
N GLU A 467 33.12 -5.60 12.79
CA GLU A 467 33.48 -6.93 12.31
C GLU A 467 33.94 -6.92 10.85
N ALA A 468 33.29 -6.07 10.01
CA ALA A 468 33.66 -5.91 8.61
C ALA A 468 35.08 -5.33 8.44
N ILE A 469 35.44 -4.33 9.25
CA ILE A 469 36.78 -3.73 9.23
C ILE A 469 37.82 -4.75 9.69
N GLU A 470 37.54 -5.48 10.78
CA GLU A 470 38.46 -6.48 11.36
C GLU A 470 38.65 -7.71 10.44
N LYS A 471 37.59 -8.24 9.84
CA LYS A 471 37.63 -9.50 9.08
C LYS A 471 37.85 -9.33 7.59
N LEU A 472 37.37 -8.22 6.98
CA LEU A 472 37.46 -8.00 5.54
C LEU A 472 38.50 -6.94 5.18
N GLY A 473 38.66 -5.90 6.01
CA GLY A 473 39.48 -4.75 5.69
C GLY A 473 38.87 -3.82 4.62
N PHE A 474 39.38 -2.61 4.53
CA PHE A 474 38.83 -1.59 3.62
C PHE A 474 39.01 -1.92 2.14
N GLU A 475 40.09 -2.61 1.77
CA GLU A 475 40.36 -3.00 0.38
C GLU A 475 39.29 -4.01 -0.10
N ARG A 476 39.00 -5.02 0.72
CA ARG A 476 37.95 -5.99 0.36
C ARG A 476 36.58 -5.34 0.30
N MET A 477 36.25 -4.43 1.24
CA MET A 477 34.99 -3.69 1.19
C MET A 477 34.90 -2.80 -0.07
N ALA A 478 36.02 -2.28 -0.57
CA ALA A 478 36.06 -1.51 -1.80
C ALA A 478 35.76 -2.39 -3.04
N THR A 479 36.31 -3.61 -3.11
CA THR A 479 35.99 -4.57 -4.19
C THR A 479 34.53 -5.03 -4.17
N LEU A 480 33.87 -4.94 -3.01
CA LEU A 480 32.41 -5.13 -2.85
C LEU A 480 31.60 -3.86 -3.13
N GLU A 481 32.25 -2.83 -3.73
CA GLU A 481 31.65 -1.53 -4.08
C GLU A 481 31.01 -0.79 -2.89
N TYR A 482 31.47 -1.08 -1.67
CA TYR A 482 30.89 -0.62 -0.43
C TYR A 482 29.38 -0.92 -0.30
N SER A 483 28.92 -1.99 -0.93
CA SER A 483 27.54 -2.44 -0.80
C SER A 483 27.31 -3.06 0.58
N LYS A 484 26.41 -2.46 1.38
CA LYS A 484 26.03 -2.96 2.70
C LYS A 484 25.65 -4.44 2.66
N LYS A 485 24.82 -4.84 1.69
CA LYS A 485 24.35 -6.21 1.51
C LYS A 485 25.53 -7.16 1.19
N ARG A 486 26.37 -6.83 0.21
CA ARG A 486 27.50 -7.67 -0.19
C ARG A 486 28.52 -7.84 0.95
N ILE A 487 28.75 -6.80 1.74
CA ILE A 487 29.65 -6.85 2.90
C ILE A 487 29.07 -7.75 3.99
N GLN A 488 27.79 -7.62 4.32
CA GLN A 488 27.12 -8.50 5.28
C GLN A 488 27.11 -9.97 4.80
N ASP A 489 26.87 -10.19 3.53
CA ASP A 489 26.91 -11.50 2.90
C ASP A 489 28.32 -12.13 3.00
N GLU A 490 29.36 -11.35 2.75
CA GLU A 490 30.75 -11.80 2.84
C GLU A 490 31.17 -12.11 4.29
N LEU A 491 30.72 -11.30 5.26
CA LEU A 491 30.92 -11.54 6.68
C LEU A 491 30.27 -12.85 7.12
N LEU A 492 29.04 -13.10 6.68
CA LEU A 492 28.33 -14.34 6.99
C LEU A 492 29.11 -15.57 6.49
N VAL A 493 29.65 -15.49 5.27
CA VAL A 493 30.49 -16.55 4.69
C VAL A 493 31.78 -16.77 5.49
N LYS A 494 32.43 -15.69 5.95
CA LYS A 494 33.68 -15.77 6.73
C LYS A 494 33.47 -16.17 8.19
N SER A 495 32.32 -15.84 8.77
CA SER A 495 32.00 -16.18 10.17
C SER A 495 31.47 -17.60 10.34
N ASP A 496 30.94 -18.22 9.29
CA ASP A 496 30.41 -19.57 9.34
C ASP A 496 31.55 -20.60 9.32
N LYS A 497 31.65 -21.37 10.39
CA LYS A 497 32.70 -22.38 10.57
C LYS A 497 32.45 -23.64 9.75
N THR A 498 31.24 -23.86 9.25
CA THR A 498 30.89 -25.06 8.48
C THR A 498 30.99 -24.81 6.98
N LEU A 499 31.79 -25.63 6.31
CA LEU A 499 32.01 -25.56 4.86
C LEU A 499 30.71 -25.68 4.07
N GLY A 500 29.77 -26.52 4.55
CA GLY A 500 28.46 -26.70 3.93
C GLY A 500 27.61 -25.43 3.87
N ASN A 501 27.60 -24.69 4.98
CA ASN A 501 26.88 -23.41 5.05
C ASN A 501 27.49 -22.35 4.11
N LYS A 502 28.85 -22.31 4.03
CA LYS A 502 29.53 -21.38 3.10
C LYS A 502 29.19 -21.66 1.64
N ILE A 503 29.18 -22.95 1.27
CA ILE A 503 28.83 -23.38 -0.08
C ILE A 503 27.35 -23.05 -0.38
N ALA A 504 26.43 -23.41 0.51
CA ALA A 504 25.00 -23.16 0.36
C ALA A 504 24.71 -21.66 0.23
N PHE A 505 25.40 -20.83 1.01
CA PHE A 505 25.26 -19.38 0.95
C PHE A 505 25.75 -18.77 -0.38
N LYS A 506 26.93 -19.21 -0.85
CA LYS A 506 27.44 -18.75 -2.16
C LYS A 506 26.57 -19.22 -3.32
N LEU A 507 25.94 -20.41 -3.21
CA LEU A 507 25.04 -20.95 -4.22
C LEU A 507 23.78 -20.08 -4.44
N LYS A 508 23.33 -19.31 -3.45
CA LYS A 508 22.22 -18.36 -3.62
C LYS A 508 22.43 -17.32 -4.74
N LYS A 509 23.67 -17.09 -5.15
CA LYS A 509 23.98 -16.18 -6.26
C LYS A 509 23.75 -16.81 -7.63
N PHE A 510 23.66 -18.13 -7.70
CA PHE A 510 23.59 -18.88 -8.96
C PHE A 510 22.28 -19.67 -9.10
N VAL A 511 21.63 -19.98 -7.97
CA VAL A 511 20.38 -20.75 -7.99
C VAL A 511 19.31 -20.06 -7.12
N SER A 512 18.09 -20.04 -7.64
CA SER A 512 16.92 -19.47 -6.97
C SER A 512 15.89 -20.57 -6.68
N ILE A 513 15.20 -20.45 -5.56
CA ILE A 513 14.10 -21.35 -5.20
C ILE A 513 12.96 -21.17 -6.22
N GLY A 514 12.34 -22.27 -6.62
CA GLY A 514 11.30 -22.29 -7.65
C GLY A 514 11.80 -22.34 -9.10
N GLN A 515 13.11 -22.20 -9.34
CA GLN A 515 13.68 -22.23 -10.69
C GLN A 515 14.21 -23.61 -11.08
N PHE A 516 14.11 -23.90 -12.38
CA PHE A 516 14.63 -25.11 -13.00
C PHE A 516 16.03 -24.87 -13.56
N TYR A 517 16.96 -25.80 -13.31
CA TYR A 517 18.32 -25.76 -13.82
C TYR A 517 18.72 -27.08 -14.46
N THR A 518 19.43 -27.00 -15.57
CA THR A 518 20.00 -28.20 -16.20
C THR A 518 21.19 -28.72 -15.40
N LYS A 519 21.50 -30.01 -15.54
CA LYS A 519 22.66 -30.61 -14.86
C LYS A 519 23.99 -29.91 -15.16
N PRO A 520 24.29 -29.48 -16.41
CA PRO A 520 25.50 -28.68 -16.70
C PRO A 520 25.55 -27.34 -15.95
N GLN A 521 24.45 -26.57 -15.91
CA GLN A 521 24.38 -25.29 -15.19
C GLN A 521 24.65 -25.43 -13.71
N LEU A 522 24.07 -26.44 -13.06
CA LEU A 522 24.33 -26.70 -11.63
C LEU A 522 25.78 -27.14 -11.38
N LYS A 523 26.33 -27.99 -12.25
CA LYS A 523 27.75 -28.41 -12.16
C LYS A 523 28.68 -27.20 -12.25
N GLU A 524 28.46 -26.32 -13.20
CA GLU A 524 29.27 -25.10 -13.41
C GLU A 524 29.18 -24.17 -12.19
N ALA A 525 27.97 -23.91 -11.69
CA ALA A 525 27.75 -23.07 -10.51
C ALA A 525 28.48 -23.60 -9.28
N ILE A 526 28.37 -24.91 -9.02
CA ILE A 526 29.03 -25.57 -7.86
C ILE A 526 30.55 -25.54 -8.05
N GLN A 527 31.07 -25.86 -9.25
CA GLN A 527 32.50 -25.82 -9.52
C GLN A 527 33.12 -24.46 -9.29
N LYS A 528 32.42 -23.40 -9.74
CA LYS A 528 32.86 -22.03 -9.51
C LYS A 528 32.99 -21.72 -8.02
N ILE A 529 32.06 -22.20 -7.22
CA ILE A 529 32.12 -22.02 -5.76
C ILE A 529 33.22 -22.85 -5.12
N TYR A 530 33.44 -24.07 -5.57
CA TYR A 530 34.57 -24.90 -5.10
C TYR A 530 35.90 -24.21 -5.38
N ASN A 531 36.06 -23.67 -6.58
CA ASN A 531 37.27 -22.92 -6.93
C ASN A 531 37.40 -21.62 -6.09
N ASP A 532 36.31 -20.89 -5.87
CA ASP A 532 36.31 -19.69 -5.03
C ASP A 532 36.67 -19.95 -3.55
N LEU A 533 36.51 -21.19 -3.10
CA LEU A 533 36.80 -21.62 -1.73
C LEU A 533 38.06 -22.43 -1.63
N ASP A 534 38.86 -22.48 -2.70
CA ASP A 534 40.10 -23.29 -2.81
C ASP A 534 39.89 -24.77 -2.47
N LEU A 535 38.71 -25.31 -2.84
CA LEU A 535 38.40 -26.71 -2.62
C LEU A 535 38.90 -27.57 -3.79
N ASN A 536 39.81 -28.46 -3.55
CA ASN A 536 40.32 -29.39 -4.56
C ASN A 536 39.33 -30.52 -4.86
N GLN A 537 38.11 -30.15 -5.32
CA GLN A 537 37.00 -31.06 -5.60
C GLN A 537 36.41 -30.80 -6.98
N THR A 538 36.05 -31.89 -7.68
CA THR A 538 35.30 -31.79 -8.94
C THR A 538 33.80 -31.85 -8.66
N ALA A 539 33.08 -30.80 -9.05
CA ALA A 539 31.63 -30.68 -8.84
C ALA A 539 30.86 -31.69 -9.70
N LYS A 540 29.82 -32.25 -9.11
CA LYS A 540 28.78 -33.02 -9.80
C LYS A 540 27.43 -32.25 -9.66
N ALA A 541 26.58 -32.30 -10.67
CA ALA A 541 25.28 -31.66 -10.60
C ALA A 541 24.45 -32.13 -9.37
N LYS A 542 24.61 -33.40 -8.99
CA LYS A 542 23.95 -34.01 -7.83
C LYS A 542 24.44 -33.43 -6.48
N ASP A 543 25.58 -32.75 -6.45
CA ASP A 543 26.07 -32.14 -5.21
C ASP A 543 25.16 -31.04 -4.70
N ILE A 544 24.27 -30.47 -5.55
CA ILE A 544 23.25 -29.50 -5.17
C ILE A 544 22.33 -30.07 -4.06
N GLU A 545 22.07 -31.38 -4.05
CA GLU A 545 21.22 -32.05 -3.07
C GLU A 545 21.77 -31.98 -1.64
N LYS A 546 23.04 -31.72 -1.48
CA LYS A 546 23.68 -31.49 -0.17
C LYS A 546 23.28 -30.14 0.44
N TYR A 547 22.83 -29.19 -0.39
CA TYR A 547 22.62 -27.80 0.00
C TYR A 547 21.17 -27.37 -0.19
N TYR A 548 20.45 -27.97 -1.16
CA TYR A 548 19.08 -27.64 -1.51
C TYR A 548 18.23 -28.89 -1.66
N LYS A 549 16.98 -28.80 -1.21
CA LYS A 549 15.96 -29.78 -1.57
C LYS A 549 15.59 -29.54 -3.03
N VAL A 550 15.69 -30.59 -3.85
CA VAL A 550 15.43 -30.51 -5.28
C VAL A 550 14.45 -31.60 -5.71
N ARG A 551 13.85 -31.43 -6.88
CA ARG A 551 13.01 -32.42 -7.56
C ARG A 551 13.48 -32.57 -9.00
N GLU A 552 13.67 -33.80 -9.45
CA GLU A 552 13.95 -34.06 -10.86
C GLU A 552 12.70 -33.72 -11.69
N CYS A 553 12.88 -33.00 -12.77
CA CYS A 553 11.84 -32.68 -13.73
C CYS A 553 12.44 -32.50 -15.12
N GLU A 554 11.57 -32.49 -16.12
CA GLU A 554 11.93 -32.27 -17.51
C GLU A 554 11.16 -31.07 -18.04
N ARG A 555 11.87 -30.13 -18.69
CA ARG A 555 11.27 -28.97 -19.37
C ARG A 555 11.79 -28.90 -20.80
N ASN A 556 10.91 -28.78 -21.76
CA ASN A 556 11.24 -28.72 -23.20
C ASN A 556 12.17 -29.85 -23.68
N GLY A 557 11.96 -31.09 -23.20
CA GLY A 557 12.81 -32.22 -23.55
C GLY A 557 14.17 -32.28 -22.83
N ILE A 558 14.47 -31.34 -21.93
CA ILE A 558 15.72 -31.29 -21.19
C ILE A 558 15.49 -31.73 -19.74
N LYS A 559 16.23 -32.76 -19.30
CA LYS A 559 16.22 -33.23 -17.92
C LYS A 559 17.06 -32.33 -17.01
N GLY A 560 16.50 -31.96 -15.86
CA GLY A 560 17.18 -31.10 -14.91
C GLY A 560 16.58 -31.22 -13.50
N LEU A 561 16.90 -30.24 -12.64
CA LEU A 561 16.47 -30.19 -11.25
C LEU A 561 15.76 -28.88 -10.95
N LEU A 562 14.59 -28.98 -10.33
CA LEU A 562 13.85 -27.85 -9.76
C LEU A 562 14.31 -27.64 -8.33
N ILE A 563 14.74 -26.43 -8.00
CA ILE A 563 15.15 -26.05 -6.64
C ILE A 563 13.90 -25.78 -5.80
N ILE A 564 13.69 -26.57 -4.73
CA ILE A 564 12.48 -26.46 -3.90
C ILE A 564 12.72 -25.60 -2.67
N ASN A 565 13.82 -25.84 -1.94
CA ASN A 565 14.14 -25.13 -0.71
C ASN A 565 15.63 -25.25 -0.39
N CYS A 566 16.16 -24.30 0.39
CA CYS A 566 17.51 -24.39 0.95
C CYS A 566 17.48 -25.25 2.22
N LEU A 567 18.44 -26.17 2.36
CA LEU A 567 18.57 -27.05 3.54
C LEU A 567 19.23 -26.36 4.74
N PHE A 568 19.79 -25.16 4.53
CA PHE A 568 20.49 -24.40 5.54
C PHE A 568 19.70 -23.17 5.95
N ILE A 569 19.61 -22.92 7.26
CA ILE A 569 18.98 -21.73 7.81
C ILE A 569 20.07 -20.68 8.00
N PHE A 570 20.00 -19.61 7.22
CA PHE A 570 20.86 -18.45 7.41
C PHE A 570 20.12 -17.48 8.36
N LYS A 571 20.59 -17.37 9.58
CA LYS A 571 20.08 -16.42 10.58
C LYS A 571 20.55 -14.99 10.30
#